data_9c1c244eed2f11b53b6a387bcdf26124
#
_entry.id   9c1c244eed2f11b53b6a387bcdf26124
#
_cell.length_a   1.000
_cell.length_b   1.000
_cell.length_c   1.000
_cell.angle_alpha   90.00
_cell.angle_beta   90.00
_cell.angle_gamma   90.00
#
_symmetry.space_group_name_H-M   'P 1'
#
loop_
_entity.id
_entity.type
_entity.pdbx_description
1 polymer ?
#
loop_
_entity_poly.entity_id
_entity_poly.type
_entity_poly.pdbx_seq_one_letter_code
_entity_poly.pdbx_strand_id
1 'polypeptide(L)'
;GFGIGYQGTATGEVCFNTSITGYQEIISDPSYASQIINFTFPHIGNVGTNKEDLESDKVWTKGVIFNSEITSPSNYRSLVNLDLWLKKNKIVGITGFDTRGLTNAIRDKGAPKGTISFSKKNNFNINKLTNTTSKWSGLKNLDLAEQVTTKKNYIWSGFRTWKKETGYLKNKKYSSHVVAIDYGIKKNILRYFSDLNCKVTVVSCKTSAKDILKLKPNGIFLSNGPGDPA
;
A
#
# COMPACT_ATOMS: atom_id res chain seq x y z
N GLY A 1 12.66 -0.59 -20.09
CA GLY A 1 11.84 -1.59 -19.42
C GLY A 1 10.57 -1.90 -20.20
N PHE A 2 9.84 -2.88 -19.74
CA PHE A 2 8.58 -3.32 -20.36
C PHE A 2 7.39 -2.91 -19.47
N GLY A 3 6.30 -2.48 -20.09
CA GLY A 3 5.09 -2.09 -19.37
C GLY A 3 4.29 -3.29 -18.87
N ILE A 4 3.79 -3.21 -17.64
CA ILE A 4 2.93 -4.20 -16.99
C ILE A 4 1.75 -3.53 -16.30
N GLY A 5 0.75 -4.31 -15.91
CA GLY A 5 -0.44 -3.81 -15.23
C GLY A 5 -1.34 -2.98 -16.14
N TYR A 6 -1.73 -1.82 -15.64
CA TYR A 6 -2.68 -0.94 -16.34
C TYR A 6 -1.98 -0.02 -17.34
N GLN A 7 -2.53 0.09 -18.56
CA GLN A 7 -2.05 1.06 -19.55
C GLN A 7 -2.42 2.47 -19.09
N GLY A 8 -1.44 3.33 -18.99
CA GLY A 8 -1.64 4.69 -18.53
C GLY A 8 -0.34 5.35 -18.09
N THR A 9 -0.50 6.47 -17.42
CA THR A 9 0.61 7.25 -16.86
C THR A 9 0.36 7.47 -15.38
N ALA A 10 1.38 7.27 -14.56
CA ALA A 10 1.35 7.51 -13.13
C ALA A 10 2.52 8.41 -12.73
N THR A 11 2.21 9.46 -11.96
CA THR A 11 3.19 10.38 -11.38
C THR A 11 3.12 10.29 -9.87
N GLY A 12 4.26 10.27 -9.21
CA GLY A 12 4.35 10.18 -7.76
C GLY A 12 5.79 10.33 -7.29
N GLU A 13 5.98 10.30 -5.96
CA GLU A 13 7.30 10.19 -5.38
C GLU A 13 7.82 8.75 -5.53
N VAL A 14 9.06 8.59 -5.93
CA VAL A 14 9.66 7.26 -6.11
C VAL A 14 10.36 6.87 -4.82
N CYS A 15 9.82 5.87 -4.15
CA CYS A 15 10.44 5.25 -2.98
C CYS A 15 10.89 3.83 -3.30
N PHE A 16 11.61 3.16 -2.40
CA PHE A 16 11.98 1.76 -2.56
C PHE A 16 11.52 0.91 -1.36
N ASN A 17 11.35 -0.37 -1.62
CA ASN A 17 11.06 -1.36 -0.60
C ASN A 17 12.01 -2.55 -0.76
N THR A 18 12.63 -2.99 0.35
CA THR A 18 13.66 -4.04 0.37
C THR A 18 13.15 -5.41 0.81
N SER A 19 11.86 -5.54 1.06
CA SER A 19 11.26 -6.81 1.46
C SER A 19 11.38 -7.87 0.37
N ILE A 20 11.73 -9.08 0.75
CA ILE A 20 11.88 -10.23 -0.16
C ILE A 20 10.54 -10.88 -0.51
N THR A 21 9.47 -10.59 0.23
CA THR A 21 8.12 -11.13 0.05
C THR A 21 7.07 -10.12 0.50
N GLY A 22 5.78 -10.42 0.30
CA GLY A 22 4.69 -9.56 0.75
C GLY A 22 4.41 -8.37 -0.18
N TYR A 23 4.69 -8.53 -1.47
CA TYR A 23 4.50 -7.45 -2.44
C TYR A 23 3.04 -6.98 -2.55
N GLN A 24 2.06 -7.88 -2.37
CA GLN A 24 0.65 -7.51 -2.42
C GLN A 24 0.27 -6.64 -1.21
N GLU A 25 0.73 -7.01 -0.02
CA GLU A 25 0.57 -6.24 1.21
C GLU A 25 1.23 -4.86 1.08
N ILE A 26 2.46 -4.80 0.55
CA ILE A 26 3.20 -3.55 0.33
C ILE A 26 2.44 -2.64 -0.63
N ILE A 27 1.99 -3.15 -1.78
CA ILE A 27 1.27 -2.35 -2.79
C ILE A 27 -0.07 -1.86 -2.26
N SER A 28 -0.73 -2.63 -1.38
CA SER A 28 -2.01 -2.28 -0.78
C SER A 28 -1.92 -1.45 0.50
N ASP A 29 -0.70 -1.21 1.02
CA ASP A 29 -0.47 -0.39 2.21
C ASP A 29 -0.78 1.09 1.93
N PRO A 30 -1.70 1.72 2.67
CA PRO A 30 -2.05 3.13 2.47
C PRO A 30 -0.88 4.11 2.67
N SER A 31 0.18 3.70 3.40
CA SER A 31 1.39 4.53 3.58
C SER A 31 2.06 4.89 2.26
N TYR A 32 1.85 4.11 1.20
CA TYR A 32 2.38 4.40 -0.14
C TYR A 32 1.44 5.24 -1.02
N ALA A 33 0.45 5.91 -0.43
CA ALA A 33 -0.43 6.80 -1.20
C ALA A 33 0.40 7.88 -1.91
N SER A 34 0.11 8.06 -3.20
CA SER A 34 0.83 8.99 -4.10
C SER A 34 2.30 8.65 -4.37
N GLN A 35 2.75 7.43 -4.06
CA GLN A 35 4.10 6.97 -4.34
C GLN A 35 4.15 5.92 -5.46
N ILE A 36 5.32 5.81 -6.09
CA ILE A 36 5.72 4.76 -7.02
C ILE A 36 6.76 3.91 -6.30
N ILE A 37 6.48 2.62 -6.12
CA ILE A 37 7.33 1.74 -5.33
C ILE A 37 8.33 1.01 -6.24
N ASN A 38 9.61 1.20 -5.97
CA ASN A 38 10.71 0.44 -6.56
C ASN A 38 11.00 -0.78 -5.67
N PHE A 39 10.72 -1.98 -6.17
CA PHE A 39 11.01 -3.23 -5.46
C PHE A 39 12.43 -3.67 -5.72
N THR A 40 13.24 -3.77 -4.67
CA THR A 40 14.67 -4.13 -4.80
C THR A 40 14.88 -5.62 -5.01
N PHE A 41 13.96 -6.46 -4.48
CA PHE A 41 14.06 -7.91 -4.65
C PHE A 41 13.73 -8.28 -6.11
N PRO A 42 14.60 -9.03 -6.80
CA PRO A 42 14.48 -9.22 -8.24
C PRO A 42 13.31 -10.12 -8.64
N HIS A 43 13.00 -11.13 -7.83
CA HIS A 43 11.92 -12.09 -8.14
C HIS A 43 10.58 -11.61 -7.60
N ILE A 44 9.57 -11.57 -8.47
CA ILE A 44 8.25 -11.09 -8.10
C ILE A 44 7.16 -11.89 -8.83
N GLY A 45 6.01 -12.08 -8.16
CA GLY A 45 4.84 -12.76 -8.74
C GLY A 45 4.66 -14.22 -8.32
N ASN A 46 5.69 -14.89 -7.78
CA ASN A 46 5.67 -16.30 -7.42
C ASN A 46 4.57 -16.70 -6.42
N VAL A 47 4.17 -15.80 -5.51
CA VAL A 47 3.07 -16.02 -4.56
C VAL A 47 1.70 -15.80 -5.23
N GLY A 48 1.64 -15.10 -6.35
CA GLY A 48 0.39 -14.62 -6.93
C GLY A 48 -0.26 -13.53 -6.08
N THR A 49 -1.57 -13.38 -6.20
CA THR A 49 -2.37 -12.47 -5.36
C THR A 49 -3.66 -13.16 -4.91
N ASN A 50 -4.21 -12.71 -3.78
CA ASN A 50 -5.44 -13.23 -3.21
C ASN A 50 -6.27 -12.11 -2.56
N LYS A 51 -7.40 -12.45 -1.94
CA LYS A 51 -8.32 -11.49 -1.32
C LYS A 51 -7.94 -11.11 0.11
N GLU A 52 -7.01 -11.81 0.73
CA GLU A 52 -6.75 -11.75 2.16
C GLU A 52 -5.45 -11.01 2.50
N ASP A 53 -4.44 -11.12 1.62
CA ASP A 53 -3.12 -10.50 1.79
C ASP A 53 -3.15 -9.03 1.33
N LEU A 54 -4.06 -8.27 1.95
CA LEU A 54 -4.27 -6.85 1.71
C LEU A 54 -4.18 -6.09 3.02
N GLU A 55 -3.45 -4.99 3.00
CA GLU A 55 -3.37 -4.07 4.15
C GLU A 55 -4.47 -3.00 4.14
N SER A 56 -5.17 -2.83 3.01
CA SER A 56 -6.31 -1.93 2.86
C SER A 56 -7.28 -2.45 1.81
N ASP A 57 -8.54 -2.02 1.85
CA ASP A 57 -9.56 -2.40 0.87
C ASP A 57 -9.35 -1.74 -0.49
N LYS A 58 -8.59 -0.66 -0.55
CA LYS A 58 -8.25 0.08 -1.75
C LYS A 58 -6.73 0.20 -1.90
N VAL A 59 -6.24 0.02 -3.12
CA VAL A 59 -4.84 0.26 -3.45
C VAL A 59 -4.61 1.76 -3.70
N TRP A 60 -3.65 2.34 -2.99
CA TRP A 60 -3.36 3.78 -3.04
C TRP A 60 -2.04 4.11 -3.76
N THR A 61 -1.17 3.12 -3.92
CA THR A 61 0.08 3.21 -4.68
C THR A 61 -0.20 3.67 -6.11
N LYS A 62 0.61 4.57 -6.64
CA LYS A 62 0.46 5.10 -8.01
C LYS A 62 1.04 4.18 -9.06
N GLY A 63 2.14 3.49 -8.74
CA GLY A 63 2.80 2.60 -9.67
C GLY A 63 3.87 1.75 -9.03
N VAL A 64 4.39 0.80 -9.81
CA VAL A 64 5.41 -0.16 -9.36
C VAL A 64 6.53 -0.32 -10.37
N ILE A 65 7.74 -0.54 -9.88
CA ILE A 65 8.95 -0.77 -10.67
C ILE A 65 9.57 -2.08 -10.21
N PHE A 66 9.79 -3.01 -11.13
CA PHE A 66 10.39 -4.32 -10.89
C PHE A 66 11.65 -4.52 -11.72
N ASN A 67 12.58 -5.30 -11.17
CA ASN A 67 13.81 -5.67 -11.89
C ASN A 67 13.50 -6.68 -13.02
N SER A 68 12.84 -7.77 -12.67
CA SER A 68 12.57 -8.89 -13.59
C SER A 68 11.10 -8.96 -13.98
N GLU A 69 10.79 -9.77 -14.98
CA GLU A 69 9.42 -10.09 -15.36
C GLU A 69 8.66 -10.75 -14.21
N ILE A 70 7.35 -10.54 -14.20
CA ILE A 70 6.47 -11.18 -13.22
C ILE A 70 6.39 -12.67 -13.53
N THR A 71 6.80 -13.49 -12.56
CA THR A 71 6.75 -14.95 -12.69
C THR A 71 5.32 -15.48 -12.55
N SER A 72 5.05 -16.61 -13.17
CA SER A 72 3.81 -17.35 -12.94
C SER A 72 3.71 -17.78 -11.48
N PRO A 73 2.54 -17.65 -10.84
CA PRO A 73 2.38 -18.04 -9.45
C PRO A 73 2.47 -19.54 -9.26
N SER A 74 3.17 -19.97 -8.21
CA SER A 74 3.32 -21.36 -7.79
C SER A 74 2.76 -21.63 -6.38
N ASN A 75 2.19 -20.64 -5.72
CA ASN A 75 1.63 -20.76 -4.37
C ASN A 75 0.16 -21.19 -4.42
N TYR A 76 -0.24 -22.13 -3.56
CA TYR A 76 -1.61 -22.63 -3.47
C TYR A 76 -2.67 -21.58 -3.08
N ARG A 77 -2.25 -20.46 -2.49
CA ARG A 77 -3.14 -19.33 -2.15
C ARG A 77 -3.38 -18.36 -3.31
N SER A 78 -2.67 -18.56 -4.43
CA SER A 78 -2.83 -17.71 -5.60
C SER A 78 -4.23 -17.85 -6.21
N LEU A 79 -4.94 -16.74 -6.32
CA LEU A 79 -6.21 -16.65 -7.05
C LEU A 79 -6.04 -15.96 -8.39
N VAL A 80 -5.10 -15.01 -8.47
CA VAL A 80 -4.88 -14.19 -9.67
C VAL A 80 -3.38 -13.90 -9.80
N ASN A 81 -2.88 -13.88 -11.03
CA ASN A 81 -1.54 -13.43 -11.36
C ASN A 81 -1.37 -11.95 -11.01
N LEU A 82 -0.15 -11.54 -10.58
CA LEU A 82 0.13 -10.17 -10.15
C LEU A 82 -0.13 -9.13 -11.25
N ASP A 83 0.24 -9.41 -12.51
CA ASP A 83 0.00 -8.46 -13.62
C ASP A 83 -1.51 -8.18 -13.81
N LEU A 84 -2.34 -9.22 -13.80
CA LEU A 84 -3.78 -9.09 -13.89
C LEU A 84 -4.36 -8.33 -12.69
N TRP A 85 -3.82 -8.57 -11.49
CA TRP A 85 -4.23 -7.87 -10.28
C TRP A 85 -3.88 -6.38 -10.34
N LEU A 86 -2.65 -6.03 -10.78
CA LEU A 86 -2.24 -4.64 -11.01
C LEU A 86 -3.17 -3.95 -12.02
N LYS A 87 -3.47 -4.63 -13.12
CA LYS A 87 -4.38 -4.14 -14.15
C LYS A 87 -5.80 -3.87 -13.62
N LYS A 88 -6.34 -4.80 -12.83
CA LYS A 88 -7.65 -4.66 -12.18
C LYS A 88 -7.70 -3.47 -11.23
N ASN A 89 -6.62 -3.21 -10.49
CA ASN A 89 -6.50 -2.10 -9.57
C ASN A 89 -6.03 -0.80 -10.23
N LYS A 90 -5.89 -0.78 -11.56
CA LYS A 90 -5.45 0.38 -12.36
C LYS A 90 -4.05 0.88 -11.97
N ILE A 91 -3.17 -0.02 -11.59
CA ILE A 91 -1.78 0.29 -11.23
C ILE A 91 -0.90 0.13 -12.47
N VAL A 92 -0.19 1.21 -12.81
CA VAL A 92 0.81 1.21 -13.88
C VAL A 92 2.10 0.63 -13.35
N GLY A 93 2.76 -0.24 -14.11
CA GLY A 93 4.04 -0.81 -13.71
C GLY A 93 5.02 -0.94 -14.86
N ILE A 94 6.29 -1.07 -14.53
CA ILE A 94 7.38 -1.38 -15.46
C ILE A 94 8.27 -2.49 -14.89
N THR A 95 8.78 -3.34 -15.77
CA THR A 95 9.77 -4.40 -15.46
C THR A 95 11.03 -4.22 -16.31
N GLY A 96 12.07 -5.00 -16.03
CA GLY A 96 13.34 -4.90 -16.74
C GLY A 96 14.07 -3.59 -16.45
N PHE A 97 13.97 -3.10 -15.22
CA PHE A 97 14.59 -1.86 -14.78
C PHE A 97 15.71 -2.14 -13.78
N ASP A 98 16.79 -1.35 -13.80
CA ASP A 98 17.83 -1.44 -12.78
C ASP A 98 17.34 -0.88 -11.44
N THR A 99 16.60 -1.71 -10.71
CA THR A 99 16.03 -1.34 -9.41
C THR A 99 17.10 -1.10 -8.36
N ARG A 100 18.27 -1.75 -8.46
CA ARG A 100 19.39 -1.55 -7.53
C ARG A 100 20.05 -0.19 -7.75
N GLY A 101 20.33 0.17 -8.98
CA GLY A 101 20.84 1.50 -9.32
C GLY A 101 19.90 2.61 -8.88
N LEU A 102 18.60 2.44 -9.13
CA LEU A 102 17.59 3.39 -8.68
C LEU A 102 17.54 3.49 -7.13
N THR A 103 17.59 2.36 -6.42
CA THR A 103 17.63 2.34 -4.95
C THR A 103 18.83 3.11 -4.40
N ASN A 104 20.04 2.92 -5.00
CA ASN A 104 21.23 3.65 -4.61
C ASN A 104 21.06 5.16 -4.85
N ALA A 105 20.50 5.53 -6.00
CA ALA A 105 20.24 6.94 -6.32
C ALA A 105 19.25 7.59 -5.31
N ILE A 106 18.18 6.86 -4.92
CA ILE A 106 17.21 7.35 -3.94
C ILE A 106 17.87 7.49 -2.56
N ARG A 107 18.69 6.51 -2.15
CA ARG A 107 19.39 6.55 -0.86
C ARG A 107 20.34 7.74 -0.77
N ASP A 108 21.07 8.01 -1.84
CA ASP A 108 22.14 9.03 -1.85
C ASP A 108 21.59 10.46 -2.07
N LYS A 109 20.47 10.60 -2.78
CA LYS A 109 19.92 11.90 -3.22
C LYS A 109 18.52 12.21 -2.69
N GLY A 110 17.90 11.30 -1.94
CA GLY A 110 16.51 11.39 -1.52
C GLY A 110 15.51 10.87 -2.55
N ALA A 111 14.26 10.79 -2.16
CA ALA A 111 13.16 10.28 -2.98
C ALA A 111 12.78 11.28 -4.09
N PRO A 112 12.99 10.95 -5.39
CA PRO A 112 12.71 11.88 -6.48
C PRO A 112 11.21 11.85 -6.86
N LYS A 113 10.74 12.91 -7.49
CA LYS A 113 9.52 12.89 -8.28
C LYS A 113 9.75 12.05 -9.53
N GLY A 114 8.81 11.16 -9.86
CA GLY A 114 8.91 10.30 -11.03
C GLY A 114 7.59 10.16 -11.77
N THR A 115 7.70 9.87 -13.05
CA THR A 115 6.54 9.48 -13.89
C THR A 115 6.88 8.21 -14.63
N ILE A 116 6.00 7.22 -14.52
CA ILE A 116 6.06 6.00 -15.33
C ILE A 116 4.88 5.98 -16.30
N SER A 117 5.10 5.44 -17.49
CA SER A 117 4.06 5.34 -18.51
C SER A 117 4.12 4.00 -19.22
N PHE A 118 2.97 3.39 -19.42
CA PHE A 118 2.80 2.16 -20.20
C PHE A 118 1.80 2.38 -21.32
N SER A 119 2.23 2.15 -22.55
CA SER A 119 1.39 2.18 -23.75
C SER A 119 1.77 1.04 -24.69
N LYS A 120 0.82 0.24 -25.12
CA LYS A 120 1.04 -0.80 -26.14
C LYS A 120 1.47 -0.25 -27.49
N LYS A 121 1.16 1.02 -27.76
CA LYS A 121 1.55 1.69 -29.01
C LYS A 121 2.99 2.21 -28.99
N ASN A 122 3.70 2.09 -27.86
CA ASN A 122 5.07 2.60 -27.66
C ASN A 122 5.28 4.07 -28.09
N ASN A 123 4.21 4.85 -28.07
CA ASN A 123 4.24 6.25 -28.42
C ASN A 123 4.27 7.10 -27.14
N PHE A 124 5.44 7.64 -26.80
CA PHE A 124 5.64 8.42 -25.59
C PHE A 124 6.14 9.83 -25.94
N ASN A 125 5.42 10.84 -25.49
CA ASN A 125 5.91 12.22 -25.53
C ASN A 125 6.73 12.51 -24.27
N ILE A 126 8.05 12.33 -24.38
CA ILE A 126 8.98 12.49 -23.25
C ILE A 126 8.90 13.90 -22.65
N ASN A 127 8.84 14.93 -23.48
CA ASN A 127 8.73 16.32 -23.02
C ASN A 127 7.46 16.54 -22.16
N LYS A 128 6.33 15.95 -22.57
CA LYS A 128 5.10 16.00 -21.81
C LYS A 128 5.23 15.27 -20.47
N LEU A 129 5.86 14.08 -20.45
CA LEU A 129 6.07 13.31 -19.22
C LEU A 129 6.98 14.06 -18.26
N THR A 130 8.12 14.59 -18.74
CA THR A 130 9.04 15.40 -17.94
C THR A 130 8.36 16.63 -17.36
N ASN A 131 7.60 17.36 -18.16
CA ASN A 131 6.83 18.51 -17.70
C ASN A 131 5.78 18.14 -16.65
N THR A 132 5.12 16.98 -16.80
CA THR A 132 4.16 16.47 -15.79
C THR A 132 4.87 16.18 -14.47
N THR A 133 6.04 15.54 -14.52
CA THR A 133 6.87 15.25 -13.33
C THR A 133 7.30 16.53 -12.63
N SER A 134 7.82 17.51 -13.38
CA SER A 134 8.30 18.78 -12.83
C SER A 134 7.20 19.60 -12.18
N LYS A 135 6.01 19.60 -12.76
CA LYS A 135 4.83 20.33 -12.25
C LYS A 135 4.13 19.68 -11.07
N TRP A 136 4.41 18.39 -10.82
CA TRP A 136 3.81 17.72 -9.66
C TRP A 136 4.37 18.31 -8.35
N SER A 137 3.50 18.71 -7.43
CA SER A 137 3.89 19.39 -6.18
C SER A 137 4.80 18.57 -5.25
N GLY A 138 4.75 17.24 -5.37
CA GLY A 138 5.34 16.32 -4.39
C GLY A 138 4.32 15.96 -3.29
N LEU A 139 4.79 15.32 -2.22
CA LEU A 139 3.95 14.96 -1.08
C LEU A 139 3.75 16.13 -0.11
N LYS A 140 4.64 17.11 -0.13
CA LYS A 140 4.59 18.27 0.77
C LYS A 140 3.26 18.99 0.64
N ASN A 141 2.65 19.33 1.78
CA ASN A 141 1.35 20.01 1.87
C ASN A 141 0.16 19.22 1.30
N LEU A 142 0.29 17.92 1.05
CA LEU A 142 -0.84 17.06 0.72
C LEU A 142 -1.40 16.43 2.00
N ASP A 143 -2.67 16.65 2.30
CA ASP A 143 -3.37 15.90 3.33
C ASP A 143 -3.76 14.51 2.78
N LEU A 144 -2.78 13.61 2.79
CA LEU A 144 -2.97 12.23 2.34
C LEU A 144 -3.71 11.39 3.39
N ALA A 145 -3.57 11.73 4.68
CA ALA A 145 -4.27 11.02 5.75
C ALA A 145 -5.79 11.15 5.59
N GLU A 146 -6.27 12.36 5.25
CA GLU A 146 -7.70 12.57 4.95
C GLU A 146 -8.20 11.77 3.75
N GLN A 147 -7.33 11.53 2.76
CA GLN A 147 -7.70 10.76 1.56
C GLN A 147 -7.84 9.27 1.84
N VAL A 148 -7.02 8.71 2.73
CA VAL A 148 -6.95 7.27 3.00
C VAL A 148 -7.76 6.82 4.20
N THR A 149 -8.12 7.73 5.11
CA THR A 149 -8.87 7.44 6.34
C THR A 149 -10.23 6.79 6.07
N THR A 150 -10.70 5.99 7.02
CA THR A 150 -12.03 5.40 6.95
C THR A 150 -13.13 6.46 6.92
N LYS A 151 -14.17 6.21 6.14
CA LYS A 151 -15.36 7.09 6.07
C LYS A 151 -16.40 6.78 7.17
N LYS A 152 -16.33 5.60 7.77
CA LYS A 152 -17.26 5.15 8.82
C LYS A 152 -16.48 4.41 9.90
N ASN A 153 -16.81 4.68 11.16
CA ASN A 153 -16.24 3.94 12.26
C ASN A 153 -16.65 2.47 12.19
N TYR A 154 -15.72 1.58 12.52
CA TYR A 154 -15.99 0.14 12.54
C TYR A 154 -15.23 -0.56 13.67
N ILE A 155 -15.67 -1.77 14.03
CA ILE A 155 -14.98 -2.62 14.98
C ILE A 155 -14.21 -3.67 14.20
N TRP A 156 -12.92 -3.77 14.49
CA TRP A 156 -12.07 -4.81 13.93
C TRP A 156 -12.14 -6.09 14.75
N SER A 157 -12.09 -7.25 14.10
CA SER A 157 -12.18 -8.55 14.79
C SER A 157 -11.21 -9.63 14.28
N GLY A 158 -10.40 -9.34 13.26
CA GLY A 158 -9.50 -10.34 12.67
C GLY A 158 -8.22 -10.55 13.47
N PHE A 159 -7.85 -11.81 13.75
CA PHE A 159 -6.54 -12.20 14.26
C PHE A 159 -5.49 -12.29 13.15
N ARG A 160 -4.21 -12.45 13.51
CA ARG A 160 -3.15 -12.83 12.56
C ARG A 160 -3.23 -14.30 12.14
N THR A 161 -3.78 -15.14 12.98
CA THR A 161 -3.92 -16.57 12.67
C THR A 161 -4.85 -16.77 11.48
N TRP A 162 -4.30 -17.39 10.45
CA TRP A 162 -5.01 -17.76 9.22
C TRP A 162 -5.15 -19.28 9.13
N LYS A 163 -6.29 -19.75 8.67
CA LYS A 163 -6.56 -21.17 8.39
C LYS A 163 -7.12 -21.29 6.98
N LYS A 164 -6.73 -22.35 6.27
CA LYS A 164 -7.12 -22.58 4.87
C LYS A 164 -8.65 -22.61 4.69
N GLU A 165 -9.37 -23.19 5.64
CA GLU A 165 -10.81 -23.41 5.56
C GLU A 165 -11.63 -22.15 5.93
N THR A 166 -11.08 -21.27 6.76
CA THR A 166 -11.83 -20.15 7.38
C THR A 166 -11.22 -18.77 7.14
N GLY A 167 -10.03 -18.69 6.53
CA GLY A 167 -9.26 -17.46 6.42
C GLY A 167 -8.74 -16.98 7.78
N TYR A 168 -8.65 -15.68 7.98
CA TYR A 168 -8.26 -15.10 9.26
C TYR A 168 -9.32 -15.36 10.34
N LEU A 169 -8.89 -15.89 11.48
CA LEU A 169 -9.77 -16.10 12.63
C LEU A 169 -10.28 -14.76 13.18
N LYS A 170 -11.47 -14.79 13.82
CA LYS A 170 -12.10 -13.58 14.37
C LYS A 170 -12.09 -13.62 15.90
N ASN A 171 -11.77 -12.48 16.51
CA ASN A 171 -11.85 -12.30 17.97
C ASN A 171 -13.32 -12.14 18.42
N LYS A 172 -13.67 -12.80 19.52
CA LYS A 172 -15.00 -12.71 20.15
C LYS A 172 -14.93 -12.37 21.64
N LYS A 173 -13.72 -12.35 22.24
CA LYS A 173 -13.49 -12.03 23.65
C LYS A 173 -12.50 -10.90 23.76
N TYR A 174 -12.81 -9.91 24.57
CA TYR A 174 -11.98 -8.72 24.73
C TYR A 174 -11.70 -8.47 26.21
N SER A 175 -10.47 -8.09 26.55
CA SER A 175 -10.03 -7.69 27.88
C SER A 175 -9.87 -6.18 28.01
N SER A 176 -9.66 -5.49 26.91
CA SER A 176 -9.45 -4.04 26.86
C SER A 176 -10.03 -3.43 25.58
N HIS A 177 -10.20 -2.12 25.56
CA HIS A 177 -10.72 -1.39 24.42
C HIS A 177 -9.70 -0.37 23.92
N VAL A 178 -9.31 -0.48 22.67
CA VAL A 178 -8.43 0.48 21.97
C VAL A 178 -9.24 1.21 20.90
N VAL A 179 -9.16 2.53 20.89
CA VAL A 179 -9.65 3.34 19.76
C VAL A 179 -8.45 3.66 18.89
N ALA A 180 -8.46 3.18 17.64
CA ALA A 180 -7.44 3.44 16.65
C ALA A 180 -7.91 4.56 15.72
N ILE A 181 -7.15 5.66 15.69
CA ILE A 181 -7.37 6.77 14.76
C ILE A 181 -6.69 6.41 13.44
N ASP A 182 -7.49 6.34 12.39
CA ASP A 182 -7.07 5.89 11.06
C ASP A 182 -6.49 7.03 10.24
N TYR A 183 -5.17 7.09 10.16
CA TYR A 183 -4.42 7.94 9.22
C TYR A 183 -3.97 7.18 7.97
N GLY A 184 -4.44 5.95 7.78
CA GLY A 184 -4.01 5.00 6.75
C GLY A 184 -3.51 3.70 7.40
N ILE A 185 -4.29 3.16 8.33
CA ILE A 185 -3.90 2.03 9.18
C ILE A 185 -3.76 0.74 8.36
N LYS A 186 -2.68 0.00 8.59
CA LYS A 186 -2.51 -1.36 8.09
C LYS A 186 -3.41 -2.34 8.84
N LYS A 187 -4.10 -3.20 8.11
CA LYS A 187 -4.90 -4.28 8.70
C LYS A 187 -4.08 -5.18 9.63
N ASN A 188 -2.79 -5.38 9.32
CA ASN A 188 -1.94 -6.20 10.16
C ASN A 188 -1.71 -5.61 11.55
N ILE A 189 -1.65 -4.29 11.70
CA ILE A 189 -1.59 -3.64 13.02
C ILE A 189 -2.86 -3.93 13.82
N LEU A 190 -4.02 -3.88 13.19
CA LEU A 190 -5.30 -4.22 13.83
C LEU A 190 -5.35 -5.68 14.27
N ARG A 191 -4.75 -6.60 13.48
CA ARG A 191 -4.62 -8.02 13.84
C ARG A 191 -3.77 -8.22 15.10
N TYR A 192 -2.67 -7.45 15.26
CA TYR A 192 -1.84 -7.49 16.47
C TYR A 192 -2.63 -7.10 17.72
N PHE A 193 -3.44 -6.04 17.66
CA PHE A 193 -4.31 -5.68 18.78
C PHE A 193 -5.33 -6.78 19.10
N SER A 194 -5.87 -7.45 18.08
CA SER A 194 -6.77 -8.59 18.30
C SER A 194 -6.07 -9.76 19.00
N ASP A 195 -4.82 -10.07 18.64
CA ASP A 195 -4.01 -11.10 19.29
C ASP A 195 -3.76 -10.79 20.78
N LEU A 196 -3.72 -9.50 21.15
CA LEU A 196 -3.67 -9.03 22.54
C LEU A 196 -5.04 -8.96 23.21
N ASN A 197 -6.08 -9.57 22.64
CA ASN A 197 -7.46 -9.55 23.13
C ASN A 197 -8.05 -8.13 23.28
N CYS A 198 -7.59 -7.17 22.50
CA CYS A 198 -8.18 -5.83 22.46
C CYS A 198 -9.42 -5.81 21.55
N LYS A 199 -10.50 -5.19 22.04
CA LYS A 199 -11.54 -4.64 21.16
C LYS A 199 -10.95 -3.43 20.46
N VAL A 200 -10.95 -3.41 19.13
CA VAL A 200 -10.43 -2.26 18.38
C VAL A 200 -11.58 -1.55 17.68
N THR A 201 -11.82 -0.30 18.05
CA THR A 201 -12.72 0.59 17.31
C THR A 201 -11.88 1.51 16.45
N VAL A 202 -12.01 1.40 15.13
CA VAL A 202 -11.30 2.24 14.17
C VAL A 202 -12.18 3.44 13.85
N VAL A 203 -11.61 4.64 14.01
CA VAL A 203 -12.30 5.91 13.77
C VAL A 203 -11.53 6.75 12.75
N SER A 204 -12.25 7.66 12.07
CA SER A 204 -11.62 8.58 11.11
C SER A 204 -10.62 9.53 11.78
N CYS A 205 -9.60 9.96 11.03
CA CYS A 205 -8.65 10.98 11.46
C CYS A 205 -9.31 12.32 11.85
N LYS A 206 -10.55 12.55 11.40
CA LYS A 206 -11.35 13.77 11.73
C LYS A 206 -12.17 13.62 13.02
N THR A 207 -12.12 12.48 13.70
CA THR A 207 -12.93 12.26 14.92
C THR A 207 -12.40 13.13 16.05
N SER A 208 -13.28 13.89 16.69
CA SER A 208 -12.89 14.78 17.79
C SER A 208 -12.44 13.99 19.02
N ALA A 209 -11.53 14.57 19.83
CA ALA A 209 -11.12 13.97 21.10
C ALA A 209 -12.31 13.69 22.02
N LYS A 210 -13.30 14.57 22.04
CA LYS A 210 -14.54 14.40 22.81
C LYS A 210 -15.31 13.14 22.40
N ASP A 211 -15.41 12.88 21.09
CA ASP A 211 -16.13 11.70 20.59
C ASP A 211 -15.36 10.40 20.81
N ILE A 212 -14.02 10.47 20.72
CA ILE A 212 -13.14 9.34 21.08
C ILE A 212 -13.30 8.98 22.56
N LEU A 213 -13.28 9.97 23.46
CA LEU A 213 -13.43 9.74 24.90
C LEU A 213 -14.81 9.20 25.30
N LYS A 214 -15.89 9.53 24.58
CA LYS A 214 -17.21 8.94 24.75
C LYS A 214 -17.23 7.42 24.55
N LEU A 215 -16.31 6.89 23.75
CA LEU A 215 -16.16 5.44 23.55
C LEU A 215 -15.52 4.72 24.75
N LYS A 216 -15.06 5.47 25.76
CA LYS A 216 -14.42 4.98 26.98
C LYS A 216 -13.27 3.99 26.69
N PRO A 217 -12.26 4.38 25.89
CA PRO A 217 -11.15 3.50 25.58
C PRO A 217 -10.21 3.32 26.77
N ASN A 218 -9.56 2.15 26.87
CA ASN A 218 -8.42 1.92 27.74
C ASN A 218 -7.13 2.47 27.15
N GLY A 219 -7.06 2.60 25.81
CA GLY A 219 -5.94 3.16 25.07
C GLY A 219 -6.37 3.79 23.74
N ILE A 220 -5.60 4.77 23.28
CA ILE A 220 -5.78 5.41 21.98
C ILE A 220 -4.54 5.13 21.15
N PHE A 221 -4.72 4.69 19.92
CA PHE A 221 -3.66 4.41 18.96
C PHE A 221 -3.74 5.37 17.78
N LEU A 222 -2.65 6.08 17.54
CA LEU A 222 -2.44 6.90 16.33
C LEU A 222 -1.77 6.02 15.28
N SER A 223 -2.44 5.76 14.17
CA SER A 223 -1.92 4.81 13.19
C SER A 223 -0.76 5.38 12.36
N ASN A 224 -0.08 4.49 11.62
CA ASN A 224 0.70 4.88 10.46
C ASN A 224 -0.17 5.57 9.42
N GLY A 225 0.46 6.25 8.49
CA GLY A 225 -0.22 6.88 7.35
C GLY A 225 0.77 7.38 6.31
N PRO A 226 0.27 7.83 5.15
CA PRO A 226 1.08 8.44 4.10
C PRO A 226 1.37 9.90 4.42
N GLY A 227 2.39 10.45 3.77
CA GLY A 227 2.74 11.86 3.81
C GLY A 227 4.22 12.09 4.06
N ASP A 228 4.60 13.36 4.03
CA ASP A 228 5.92 13.81 4.42
C ASP A 228 5.95 13.95 5.96
N PRO A 229 6.86 13.26 6.67
CA PRO A 229 6.95 13.37 8.14
C PRO A 229 7.61 14.67 8.63
N ALA A 230 8.12 15.52 7.71
CA ALA A 230 8.83 16.77 8.03
C ALA A 230 7.88 17.96 8.17
#